data_f4af481643cdd29bebdcbbcfcdd88bc6
#
_entry.id   f4af481643cdd29bebdcbbcfcdd88bc6
#
_cell.length_a   1.000
_cell.length_b   1.000
_cell.length_c   1.000
_cell.angle_alpha   90.00
_cell.angle_beta   90.00
_cell.angle_gamma   90.00
#
_symmetry.space_group_name_H-M   'P 1'
#
loop_
_entity.id
_entity.type
_entity.pdbx_description
1 polymer ?
#
loop_
_entity_poly.entity_id
_entity_poly.type
_entity_poly.pdbx_seq_one_letter_code
_entity_poly.pdbx_strand_id
1 'polypeptide(L)'
;MNNNLIPAATVLVLRDSDDGMEVLMVKRSKRPPFENLYVFPGGKIDKEDHFDDYQKYCNVLNNKIASEKLGLDSGGLSYWIACIRECFEEI
;
A
#
# COMPACT_ATOMS: atom_id res chain seq x y z
N MET A 1 -15.44 10.78 -18.40
CA MET A 1 -14.96 9.87 -17.39
C MET A 1 -13.52 9.46 -17.70
N ASN A 2 -12.68 9.49 -16.71
CA ASN A 2 -11.28 9.22 -16.93
C ASN A 2 -10.97 7.73 -16.73
N ASN A 3 -10.67 7.04 -17.83
CA ASN A 3 -10.33 5.63 -17.82
C ASN A 3 -8.84 5.38 -17.56
N ASN A 4 -8.09 6.44 -17.28
CA ASN A 4 -6.64 6.36 -17.12
C ASN A 4 -6.20 6.22 -15.66
N LEU A 5 -7.15 6.11 -14.74
CA LEU A 5 -6.82 5.92 -13.34
C LEU A 5 -6.26 4.53 -13.11
N ILE A 6 -5.08 4.48 -12.52
CA ILE A 6 -4.40 3.24 -12.20
C ILE A 6 -4.48 3.05 -10.69
N PRO A 7 -5.10 1.98 -10.20
CA PRO A 7 -5.14 1.72 -8.76
C PRO A 7 -3.75 1.62 -8.16
N ALA A 8 -3.55 2.29 -7.05
CA ALA A 8 -2.27 2.29 -6.36
C ALA A 8 -2.52 2.45 -4.86
N ALA A 9 -1.53 2.08 -4.08
CA ALA A 9 -1.58 2.21 -2.63
C ALA A 9 -0.31 2.88 -2.13
N THR A 10 -0.48 3.76 -1.14
CA THR A 10 0.62 4.37 -0.40
C THR A 10 0.41 4.06 1.07
N VAL A 11 1.48 3.71 1.75
CA VAL A 11 1.39 3.37 3.17
C VAL A 11 2.27 4.32 3.98
N LEU A 12 1.72 4.81 5.08
CA LEU A 12 2.47 5.60 6.05
C LEU A 12 2.81 4.69 7.23
N VAL A 13 4.06 4.28 7.31
CA VAL A 13 4.54 3.42 8.39
C VAL A 13 5.03 4.33 9.50
N LEU A 14 4.35 4.28 10.63
CA LEU A 14 4.59 5.19 11.74
C LEU A 14 5.21 4.46 12.93
N ARG A 15 6.03 5.17 13.68
CA ARG A 15 6.50 4.69 14.97
C ARG A 15 6.64 5.85 15.94
N ASP A 16 6.52 5.54 17.22
CA ASP A 16 6.79 6.52 18.27
C ASP A 16 8.27 6.55 18.59
N SER A 17 8.78 7.75 18.89
CA SER A 17 10.14 7.93 19.36
C SER A 17 10.15 8.96 20.48
N ASP A 18 11.27 9.12 21.14
CA ASP A 18 11.42 10.12 22.21
C ASP A 18 11.23 11.54 21.71
N ASP A 19 11.49 11.77 20.42
CA ASP A 19 11.32 13.08 19.81
C ASP A 19 9.96 13.28 19.14
N GLY A 20 9.04 12.33 19.31
CA GLY A 20 7.71 12.38 18.72
C GLY A 20 7.48 11.26 17.72
N MET A 21 6.41 11.39 16.94
CA MET A 21 6.07 10.39 15.94
C MET A 21 6.97 10.52 14.73
N GLU A 22 7.45 9.37 14.24
CA GLU A 22 8.27 9.31 13.03
C GLU A 22 7.51 8.56 11.95
N VAL A 23 7.77 8.93 10.70
CA VAL A 23 7.23 8.23 9.54
C VAL A 23 8.38 7.70 8.69
N LEU A 24 8.23 6.47 8.23
CA LEU A 24 9.23 5.84 7.36
C LEU A 24 9.15 6.43 5.96
N MET A 25 10.28 6.87 5.45
CA MET A 25 10.40 7.27 4.06
C MET A 25 11.52 6.48 3.41
N VAL A 26 11.34 6.12 2.15
CA VAL A 26 12.35 5.38 1.41
C VAL A 26 12.90 6.25 0.30
N LYS A 27 14.19 6.13 0.06
CA LYS A 27 14.83 6.88 -1.02
C LYS A 27 14.57 6.14 -2.32
N ARG A 28 13.88 6.84 -3.22
CA ARG A 28 13.62 6.28 -4.54
C ARG A 28 14.93 6.27 -5.33
N SER A 29 15.30 5.07 -5.77
CA SER A 29 16.55 4.92 -6.49
C SER A 29 16.38 5.26 -7.96
N LYS A 30 17.21 5.48 -8.68
CA LYS A 30 17.70 5.48 -10.06
C LYS A 30 16.74 5.75 -11.22
N ARG A 31 15.41 5.80 -11.07
CA ARG A 31 14.51 6.03 -12.22
C ARG A 31 14.06 7.47 -12.31
N PRO A 32 14.43 8.18 -13.38
CA PRO A 32 13.88 9.52 -13.61
C PRO A 32 12.34 9.47 -13.68
N PRO A 33 11.64 10.56 -13.33
CA PRO A 33 12.17 11.82 -12.82
C PRO A 33 12.31 11.86 -11.29
N PHE A 34 12.06 10.74 -10.60
CA PHE A 34 11.96 10.70 -9.14
C PHE A 34 13.22 10.19 -8.44
N GLU A 35 14.32 10.10 -9.15
CA GLU A 35 15.59 9.66 -8.58
C GLU A 35 16.04 10.56 -7.44
N ASN A 36 16.58 9.96 -6.39
CA ASN A 36 17.07 10.66 -5.19
C ASN A 36 15.99 11.34 -4.35
N LEU A 37 14.72 11.11 -4.64
CA LEU A 37 13.63 11.63 -3.80
C LEU A 37 13.28 10.64 -2.70
N TYR A 38 12.90 11.17 -1.54
CA TYR A 38 12.32 10.36 -0.48
C TYR A 38 10.82 10.30 -0.67
N VAL A 39 10.26 9.10 -0.58
CA VAL A 39 8.83 8.88 -0.78
C VAL A 39 8.31 7.91 0.28
N PHE A 40 7.00 7.93 0.49
CA PHE A 40 6.36 6.90 1.29
C PHE A 40 6.36 5.59 0.50
N PRO A 41 6.48 4.43 1.18
CA PRO A 41 6.34 3.15 0.48
C PRO A 41 4.99 3.07 -0.22
N GLY A 42 4.97 2.53 -1.43
CA GLY A 42 3.73 2.41 -2.18
C GLY A 42 3.97 2.09 -3.63
N GLY A 43 2.91 1.82 -4.34
CA GLY A 43 2.97 1.53 -5.77
C GLY A 43 1.63 1.05 -6.30
N LYS A 44 1.65 0.61 -7.55
CA LYS A 44 0.47 0.13 -8.24
C LYS A 44 -0.01 -1.19 -7.66
N ILE A 45 -1.32 -1.40 -7.73
CA ILE A 45 -1.90 -2.69 -7.39
C ILE A 45 -1.52 -3.70 -8.48
N ASP A 46 -0.97 -4.83 -8.10
CA ASP A 46 -0.65 -5.92 -9.02
C ASP A 46 -1.79 -6.92 -9.09
N LYS A 47 -1.83 -7.70 -10.16
CA LYS A 47 -2.79 -8.79 -10.31
C LYS A 47 -2.70 -9.76 -9.13
N GLU A 48 -1.50 -10.02 -8.64
CA GLU A 48 -1.27 -10.95 -7.54
C GLU A 48 -1.86 -10.45 -6.23
N ASP A 49 -2.09 -9.14 -6.09
CA ASP A 49 -2.69 -8.58 -4.89
C ASP A 49 -4.18 -8.94 -4.77
N HIS A 50 -4.80 -9.40 -5.84
CA HIS A 50 -6.21 -9.80 -5.87
C HIS A 50 -6.42 -11.29 -5.54
N PHE A 51 -5.39 -11.99 -5.13
CA PHE A 51 -5.48 -13.42 -4.86
C PHE A 51 -6.36 -13.69 -3.64
N ASP A 52 -7.46 -14.40 -3.87
CA ASP A 52 -8.48 -14.63 -2.84
C ASP A 52 -7.95 -15.38 -1.61
N ASP A 53 -6.93 -16.21 -1.79
CA ASP A 53 -6.36 -16.97 -0.69
C ASP A 53 -5.70 -16.10 0.38
N TYR A 54 -5.42 -14.84 0.07
CA TYR A 54 -4.86 -13.94 1.07
C TYR A 54 -5.79 -13.74 2.26
N GLN A 55 -7.09 -13.91 2.08
CA GLN A 55 -8.03 -13.80 3.18
C GLN A 55 -7.77 -14.83 4.28
N LYS A 56 -7.19 -15.97 3.94
CA LYS A 56 -6.81 -17.00 4.91
C LYS A 56 -5.78 -16.53 5.91
N TYR A 57 -4.98 -15.55 5.53
CA TYR A 57 -3.89 -15.04 6.36
C TYR A 57 -4.26 -13.77 7.09
N CYS A 58 -5.49 -13.30 6.93
CA CYS A 58 -5.97 -12.08 7.55
C CYS A 58 -6.99 -12.43 8.64
N ASN A 59 -6.59 -12.29 9.90
CA ASN A 59 -7.42 -12.70 11.02
C ASN A 59 -8.61 -11.78 11.26
N VAL A 60 -8.43 -10.48 11.07
CA VAL A 60 -9.43 -9.47 11.42
C VAL A 60 -9.95 -8.73 10.22
N LEU A 61 -9.18 -8.71 9.14
CA LEU A 61 -9.49 -7.95 7.95
C LEU A 61 -9.82 -8.90 6.80
N ASN A 62 -11.04 -8.84 6.31
CA ASN A 62 -11.42 -9.55 5.09
C ASN A 62 -11.73 -8.52 4.00
N ASN A 63 -12.04 -9.00 2.80
CA ASN A 63 -12.29 -8.11 1.68
C ASN A 63 -13.47 -7.16 1.95
N LYS A 64 -14.50 -7.62 2.62
CA LYS A 64 -15.66 -6.79 2.95
C LYS A 64 -15.27 -5.66 3.89
N ILE A 65 -14.59 -5.98 4.98
CA ILE A 65 -14.17 -4.98 5.97
C ILE A 65 -13.16 -4.02 5.38
N ALA A 66 -12.20 -4.54 4.63
CA ALA A 66 -11.20 -3.70 3.97
C ALA A 66 -11.85 -2.72 2.99
N SER A 67 -12.82 -3.19 2.22
CA SER A 67 -13.53 -2.35 1.26
C SER A 67 -14.33 -1.27 1.98
N GLU A 68 -15.02 -1.62 3.05
CA GLU A 68 -15.77 -0.65 3.84
C GLU A 68 -14.89 0.45 4.41
N LYS A 69 -13.72 0.08 4.93
CA LYS A 69 -12.77 1.05 5.47
C LYS A 69 -12.25 2.03 4.42
N LEU A 70 -12.17 1.61 3.18
CA LEU A 70 -11.69 2.45 2.08
C LEU A 70 -12.83 3.13 1.31
N GLY A 71 -14.08 2.88 1.71
CA GLY A 71 -15.23 3.44 1.01
C GLY A 71 -15.46 2.81 -0.36
N LEU A 72 -15.09 1.55 -0.53
CA LEU A 72 -15.23 0.83 -1.79
C LEU A 72 -16.35 -0.20 -1.70
N ASP A 73 -16.96 -0.52 -2.85
CA ASP A 73 -17.96 -1.58 -2.93
C ASP A 73 -17.33 -2.96 -2.77
N SER A 74 -16.13 -3.13 -3.31
CA SER A 74 -15.41 -4.41 -3.24
C SER A 74 -13.93 -4.18 -3.56
N GLY A 75 -13.13 -5.24 -3.41
CA GLY A 75 -11.72 -5.23 -3.82
C GLY A 75 -10.79 -4.49 -2.87
N GLY A 76 -11.27 -4.09 -1.69
CA GLY A 76 -10.46 -3.30 -0.75
C GLY A 76 -9.26 -4.04 -0.19
N LEU A 77 -9.37 -5.35 -0.01
CA LEU A 77 -8.26 -6.12 0.56
C LEU A 77 -7.01 -6.04 -0.32
N SER A 78 -7.17 -5.94 -1.63
CA SER A 78 -6.04 -5.84 -2.56
C SER A 78 -5.17 -4.61 -2.27
N TYR A 79 -5.76 -3.51 -1.83
CA TYR A 79 -5.00 -2.31 -1.47
C TYR A 79 -4.15 -2.53 -0.23
N TRP A 80 -4.68 -3.25 0.75
CA TRP A 80 -3.91 -3.59 1.96
C TRP A 80 -2.78 -4.54 1.63
N ILE A 81 -3.05 -5.54 0.78
CA ILE A 81 -2.01 -6.49 0.33
C ILE A 81 -0.92 -5.75 -0.45
N ALA A 82 -1.31 -4.82 -1.33
CA ALA A 82 -0.35 -4.02 -2.08
C ALA A 82 0.56 -3.20 -1.15
N CYS A 83 0.00 -2.61 -0.09
CA CYS A 83 0.81 -1.88 0.89
C CYS A 83 1.87 -2.76 1.53
N ILE A 84 1.48 -3.96 1.94
CA ILE A 84 2.40 -4.90 2.57
C ILE A 84 3.48 -5.34 1.57
N ARG A 85 3.08 -5.68 0.36
CA ARG A 85 4.01 -6.10 -0.68
C ARG A 85 5.01 -5.02 -1.03
N GLU A 86 4.53 -3.78 -1.21
CA GLU A 86 5.40 -2.66 -1.55
C GLU A 86 6.39 -2.35 -0.43
N CYS A 87 5.96 -2.44 0.82
CA CYS A 87 6.88 -2.29 1.95
C CYS A 87 7.97 -3.36 1.90
N PHE A 88 7.59 -4.60 1.63
CA PHE A 88 8.53 -5.71 1.55
C PHE A 88 9.54 -5.51 0.43
N GLU A 89 9.11 -5.01 -0.72
CA GLU A 89 9.99 -4.80 -1.87
C GLU A 89 10.90 -3.59 -1.70
N GLU A 90 10.45 -2.55 -1.02
CA GLU A 90 11.17 -1.27 -0.95
C GLU A 90 12.02 -1.12 0.30
N ILE A 91 11.75 -1.90 1.32
CA ILE A 91 12.49 -1.88 2.58
C ILE A 91 13.40 -3.10 2.67
#